data_ce96a65382021d265696da576f7dc592
#
_entry.id   ce96a65382021d265696da576f7dc592
#
_cell.length_a   1.000
_cell.length_b   1.000
_cell.length_c   1.000
_cell.angle_alpha   90.00
_cell.angle_beta   90.00
_cell.angle_gamma   90.00
#
_symmetry.space_group_name_H-M   'P 1'
#
loop_
_entity.id
_entity.type
_entity.pdbx_description
1 polymer ?
#
loop_
_entity_poly.entity_id
_entity_poly.type
_entity_poly.pdbx_seq_one_letter_code
_entity_poly.pdbx_strand_id
1 'polypeptide(L)' 'LEPKPRAKRTAAEIEVEKLRRRNERLAAELERTQTALEITGKVHALLEQLSESADTETRSKP' A
#
# COMPACT_ATOMS: atom_id res chain seq x y z
N LEU A 1 -17.90 -31.67 38.23
CA LEU A 1 -17.92 -30.33 37.65
C LEU A 1 -17.76 -30.40 36.15
N GLU A 2 -18.83 -30.17 35.47
CA GLU A 2 -18.78 -30.16 34.02
C GLU A 2 -18.03 -28.90 33.56
N PRO A 3 -17.08 -29.07 32.62
CA PRO A 3 -16.47 -27.89 32.06
C PRO A 3 -17.56 -27.09 31.34
N LYS A 4 -17.60 -25.82 31.61
CA LYS A 4 -18.51 -24.94 30.92
C LYS A 4 -18.23 -25.01 29.43
N PRO A 5 -19.26 -25.14 28.59
CA PRO A 5 -19.05 -24.99 27.19
C PRO A 5 -18.43 -23.63 26.95
N ARG A 6 -17.56 -23.55 25.93
CA ARG A 6 -16.95 -22.27 25.61
C ARG A 6 -18.02 -21.20 25.58
N ALA A 7 -17.82 -20.19 26.39
CA ALA A 7 -18.70 -19.06 26.36
C ALA A 7 -18.71 -18.47 24.96
N LYS A 8 -19.88 -18.13 24.49
CA LYS A 8 -19.99 -17.41 23.22
C LYS A 8 -19.19 -16.14 23.34
N ARG A 9 -18.53 -15.80 22.25
CA ARG A 9 -17.79 -14.54 22.22
C ARG A 9 -18.74 -13.39 22.52
N THR A 10 -18.25 -12.48 23.34
CA THR A 10 -19.02 -11.29 23.66
C THR A 10 -19.08 -10.39 22.41
N ALA A 11 -20.04 -9.49 22.40
CA ALA A 11 -20.15 -8.51 21.33
C ALA A 11 -18.86 -7.69 21.19
N ALA A 12 -18.23 -7.37 22.33
CA ALA A 12 -16.98 -6.63 22.32
C ALA A 12 -15.86 -7.42 21.67
N GLU A 13 -15.76 -8.71 21.93
CA GLU A 13 -14.76 -9.57 21.33
C GLU A 13 -14.93 -9.69 19.81
N ILE A 14 -16.18 -9.82 19.37
CA ILE A 14 -16.49 -9.86 17.96
C ILE A 14 -16.10 -8.55 17.29
N GLU A 15 -16.38 -7.44 17.95
CA GLU A 15 -16.04 -6.12 17.44
C GLU A 15 -14.52 -5.93 17.31
N VAL A 16 -13.78 -6.36 18.33
CA VAL A 16 -12.31 -6.31 18.31
C VAL A 16 -11.78 -7.14 17.14
N GLU A 17 -12.32 -8.31 16.91
CA GLU A 17 -11.91 -9.18 15.82
C GLU A 17 -12.15 -8.51 14.46
N LYS A 18 -13.32 -7.90 14.29
CA LYS A 18 -13.65 -7.18 13.07
C LYS A 18 -12.72 -6.01 12.82
N LEU A 19 -12.43 -5.24 13.86
CA LEU A 19 -11.55 -4.09 13.77
C LEU A 19 -10.13 -4.52 13.44
N ARG A 20 -9.68 -5.62 14.02
CA ARG A 20 -8.35 -6.17 13.72
C ARG A 20 -8.23 -6.55 12.26
N ARG A 21 -9.22 -7.26 11.73
CA ARG A 21 -9.23 -7.64 10.31
C ARG A 21 -9.27 -6.43 9.40
N ARG A 22 -10.05 -5.44 9.79
CA ARG A 22 -10.14 -4.18 9.01
C ARG A 22 -8.81 -3.46 9.04
N ASN A 23 -8.16 -3.38 10.19
CA ASN A 23 -6.85 -2.74 10.31
C ASN A 23 -5.79 -3.46 9.48
N GLU A 24 -5.78 -4.78 9.49
CA GLU A 24 -4.85 -5.55 8.68
C GLU A 24 -5.06 -5.29 7.19
N ARG A 25 -6.31 -5.23 6.77
CA ARG A 25 -6.66 -4.94 5.39
C ARG A 25 -6.23 -3.54 4.98
N LEU A 26 -6.52 -2.56 5.84
CA LEU A 26 -6.12 -1.18 5.59
C LEU A 26 -4.61 -1.02 5.55
N ALA A 27 -3.90 -1.69 6.43
CA ALA A 27 -2.44 -1.68 6.43
C ALA A 27 -1.88 -2.25 5.13
N ALA A 28 -2.45 -3.36 4.65
CA ALA A 28 -2.05 -3.96 3.39
C ALA A 28 -2.33 -3.05 2.20
N GLU A 29 -3.49 -2.38 2.20
CA GLU A 29 -3.84 -1.44 1.15
C GLU A 29 -2.90 -0.23 1.14
N LEU A 30 -2.60 0.28 2.33
CA LEU A 30 -1.69 1.41 2.47
C LEU A 30 -0.31 1.05 1.93
N GLU A 31 0.20 -0.11 2.30
CA GLU A 31 1.50 -0.58 1.83
C GLU A 31 1.53 -0.70 0.31
N ARG A 32 0.50 -1.27 -0.28
CA ARG A 32 0.40 -1.38 -1.73
C ARG A 32 0.36 -0.02 -2.40
N THR A 33 -0.39 0.90 -1.84
CA THR A 33 -0.51 2.26 -2.38
C THR A 33 0.82 2.99 -2.30
N GLN A 34 1.52 2.88 -1.19
CA GLN A 34 2.84 3.48 -1.02
C GLN A 34 3.84 2.93 -2.03
N THR A 35 3.82 1.61 -2.24
CA THR A 35 4.69 0.98 -3.22
C THR A 35 4.36 1.48 -4.63
N ALA A 36 3.08 1.57 -4.97
CA ALA A 36 2.65 2.08 -6.26
C ALA A 36 3.08 3.52 -6.47
N LEU A 37 2.99 4.36 -5.45
CA LEU A 37 3.44 5.75 -5.52
C LEU A 37 4.94 5.83 -5.71
N GLU A 38 5.71 5.02 -5.04
CA GLU A 38 7.17 4.97 -5.21
C GLU A 38 7.55 4.59 -6.64
N ILE A 39 6.90 3.57 -7.18
CA ILE A 39 7.14 3.13 -8.54
C ILE A 39 6.78 4.24 -9.52
N THR A 40 5.63 4.87 -9.33
CA THR A 40 5.18 5.98 -10.17
C THR A 40 6.20 7.13 -10.14
N GLY A 41 6.68 7.47 -8.95
CA GLY A 41 7.70 8.51 -8.81
C GLY A 41 8.98 8.18 -9.55
N LYS A 42 9.42 6.94 -9.48
CA LYS A 42 10.63 6.49 -10.20
C LYS A 42 10.42 6.53 -11.72
N VAL A 43 9.25 6.12 -12.18
CA VAL A 43 8.91 6.18 -13.59
C VAL A 43 8.91 7.63 -14.09
N HIS A 44 8.33 8.54 -13.32
CA HIS A 44 8.35 9.97 -13.65
C HIS A 44 9.76 10.51 -13.74
N ALA A 45 10.60 10.18 -12.78
CA ALA A 45 11.99 10.61 -12.78
C ALA A 45 12.73 10.12 -14.01
N LEU A 46 12.52 8.86 -14.38
CA LEU A 46 13.12 8.29 -15.59
C LEU A 46 12.63 8.99 -16.85
N LEU A 47 11.33 9.25 -16.94
CA LEU A 47 10.77 9.96 -18.09
C LEU A 47 11.33 11.35 -18.22
N GLU A 48 11.51 12.06 -17.11
CA GLU A 48 12.13 13.38 -17.12
C GLU A 48 13.56 13.32 -17.61
N GLN A 49 14.34 12.35 -17.14
CA GLN A 49 15.72 12.15 -17.59
C GLN A 49 15.79 11.83 -19.07
N LEU A 50 14.92 10.98 -19.56
CA LEU A 50 14.85 10.64 -20.97
C LEU A 50 14.49 11.85 -21.81
N SER A 51 13.55 12.65 -21.34
CA SER A 51 13.12 13.86 -22.01
C SER A 51 14.27 14.88 -22.09
N GLU A 52 15.01 15.07 -21.00
CA GLU A 52 16.16 15.95 -20.97
C GLU A 52 17.28 15.46 -21.89
N SER A 53 17.53 14.17 -21.92
CA SER A 53 18.54 13.58 -22.80
C SER A 53 18.16 13.79 -24.26
N ALA A 54 16.89 13.58 -24.59
CA ALA A 54 16.40 13.79 -25.95
C ALA A 54 16.54 15.25 -26.37
N ASP A 55 16.21 16.19 -25.48
CA ASP A 55 16.35 17.63 -25.74
C ASP A 55 17.80 18.00 -25.96
N THR A 56 18.70 17.48 -25.11
CA THR A 56 20.13 17.73 -25.22
C THR A 56 20.67 17.23 -26.55
N GLU A 57 20.29 16.04 -26.96
CA GLU A 57 20.70 15.46 -28.24
C GLU A 57 20.20 16.28 -29.42
N THR A 58 18.97 16.72 -29.35
CA THR A 58 18.37 17.54 -30.40
C THR A 58 19.07 18.88 -30.51
N ARG A 59 19.43 19.47 -29.39
CA ARG A 59 20.13 20.77 -29.35
C ARG A 59 21.58 20.66 -29.81
N SER A 60 22.23 19.54 -29.57
CA SER A 60 23.64 19.37 -29.95
C SER A 60 23.82 19.06 -31.42
N LYS A 61 22.80 18.74 -32.13
CA LYS A 61 22.93 18.56 -33.58
C LYS A 61 23.04 19.91 -34.27
N PRO A 62 24.00 20.08 -35.09
CA PRO A 62 24.12 21.30 -35.87
C PRO A 62 23.00 21.49 -36.86
#